data_7a82dc0427dcd8a5e6b6ccdbf8e82308
#
_entry.id   7a82dc0427dcd8a5e6b6ccdbf8e82308
#
_cell.length_a   1.000
_cell.length_b   1.000
_cell.length_c   1.000
_cell.angle_alpha   90.00
_cell.angle_beta   90.00
_cell.angle_gamma   90.00
#
_symmetry.space_group_name_H-M   'P 1'
#
loop_
_entity.id
_entity.type
_entity.pdbx_description
1 polymer ?
#
loop_
_entity_poly.entity_id
_entity_poly.type
_entity_poly.pdbx_seq_one_letter_code
_entity_poly.pdbx_strand_id
1 'polypeptide(L)'
;MKKAIILIHGFMTNPQDFDPIMDDLRKRYDHVRRFLLPGHGENENPNNFTMESTIEYIEVEFDKVAKKYKHIDVIGFSLGGALATYLSHMHTFNKLVLLAPANKYISPFTALRRIKLFARQIKDKIMIEESKLTKIEKKHLDVINNTIKETFHRDAQMFKFAKDEILPKYTHRSMYHFVRTVHICNKTLTKIKNPTLIIWGYLDEVVPKSAAVYDYERCTNPNKKLVILENIGHMMFRSENTEELKQYVLNFLDDNE
;
A
#
# COMPACT_ATOMS: atom_id res chain seq x y z
N MET A 1 23.93 -18.82 1.52
CA MET A 1 23.38 -18.10 2.71
C MET A 1 21.87 -18.16 2.62
N LYS A 2 21.14 -18.44 3.70
CA LYS A 2 19.67 -18.46 3.68
C LYS A 2 19.13 -17.04 3.50
N LYS A 3 18.17 -16.89 2.55
CA LYS A 3 17.59 -15.62 2.16
C LYS A 3 16.12 -15.54 2.60
N ALA A 4 15.70 -14.39 3.10
CA ALA A 4 14.30 -14.11 3.38
C ALA A 4 13.82 -12.87 2.61
N ILE A 5 12.52 -12.81 2.36
CA ILE A 5 11.87 -11.61 1.84
C ILE A 5 10.63 -11.28 2.69
N ILE A 6 10.47 -10.00 2.99
CA ILE A 6 9.33 -9.45 3.73
C ILE A 6 8.43 -8.68 2.79
N LEU A 7 7.12 -8.95 2.83
CA LEU A 7 6.11 -8.28 2.02
C LEU A 7 5.14 -7.53 2.94
N ILE A 8 4.96 -6.22 2.71
CA ILE A 8 4.13 -5.33 3.52
C ILE A 8 3.03 -4.73 2.64
N HIS A 9 1.78 -5.12 2.89
CA HIS A 9 0.63 -4.70 2.10
C HIS A 9 0.17 -3.25 2.41
N GLY A 10 -0.77 -2.74 1.63
CA GLY A 10 -1.31 -1.39 1.75
C GLY A 10 -2.40 -1.22 2.80
N PHE A 11 -2.86 0.03 2.98
CA PHE A 11 -3.99 0.35 3.84
C PHE A 11 -5.30 -0.20 3.27
N MET A 12 -6.11 -0.84 4.12
CA MET A 12 -7.37 -1.52 3.76
C MET A 12 -7.22 -2.68 2.75
N THR A 13 -5.98 -3.10 2.49
CA THR A 13 -5.68 -4.28 1.67
C THR A 13 -5.29 -5.47 2.56
N ASN A 14 -4.76 -6.52 1.99
CA ASN A 14 -4.35 -7.71 2.72
C ASN A 14 -3.10 -8.36 2.06
N PRO A 15 -2.44 -9.33 2.72
CA PRO A 15 -1.25 -9.99 2.20
C PRO A 15 -1.46 -10.75 0.88
N GLN A 16 -2.69 -11.08 0.51
CA GLN A 16 -3.04 -11.77 -0.74
C GLN A 16 -2.82 -10.89 -1.98
N ASP A 17 -2.68 -9.56 -1.81
CA ASP A 17 -2.30 -8.68 -2.92
C ASP A 17 -0.98 -9.10 -3.58
N PHE A 18 -0.11 -9.80 -2.87
CA PHE A 18 1.14 -10.33 -3.42
C PHE A 18 1.03 -11.72 -4.05
N ASP A 19 -0.15 -12.36 -4.05
CA ASP A 19 -0.32 -13.71 -4.61
C ASP A 19 0.21 -13.87 -6.05
N PRO A 20 0.05 -12.87 -6.96
CA PRO A 20 0.56 -13.00 -8.33
C PRO A 20 2.08 -13.18 -8.46
N ILE A 21 2.88 -12.79 -7.47
CA ILE A 21 4.35 -12.93 -7.49
C ILE A 21 4.87 -14.01 -6.52
N MET A 22 3.98 -14.62 -5.73
CA MET A 22 4.38 -15.50 -4.63
C MET A 22 5.19 -16.73 -5.07
N ASP A 23 4.78 -17.38 -6.16
CA ASP A 23 5.47 -18.60 -6.63
C ASP A 23 6.89 -18.30 -7.13
N ASP A 24 7.09 -17.14 -7.71
CA ASP A 24 8.41 -16.67 -8.15
C ASP A 24 9.31 -16.33 -6.96
N LEU A 25 8.74 -15.72 -5.91
CA LEU A 25 9.49 -15.43 -4.68
C LEU A 25 9.85 -16.70 -3.91
N ARG A 26 8.95 -17.68 -3.83
CA ARG A 26 9.22 -18.98 -3.17
C ARG A 26 10.34 -19.78 -3.83
N LYS A 27 10.58 -19.59 -5.14
CA LYS A 27 11.72 -20.21 -5.84
C LYS A 27 13.06 -19.53 -5.52
N ARG A 28 13.05 -18.26 -5.06
CA ARG A 28 14.23 -17.41 -4.83
C ARG A 28 14.66 -17.31 -3.37
N TYR A 29 13.70 -17.45 -2.46
CA TYR A 29 13.90 -17.22 -1.03
C TYR A 29 13.55 -18.46 -0.21
N ASP A 30 14.40 -18.77 0.77
CA ASP A 30 14.14 -19.84 1.75
C ASP A 30 12.94 -19.52 2.65
N HIS A 31 12.61 -18.22 2.77
CA HIS A 31 11.48 -17.77 3.57
C HIS A 31 10.82 -16.50 2.97
N VAL A 32 9.53 -16.59 2.74
CA VAL A 32 8.69 -15.45 2.34
C VAL A 32 7.76 -15.10 3.50
N ARG A 33 7.97 -13.94 4.10
CA ARG A 33 7.14 -13.45 5.21
C ARG A 33 6.21 -12.35 4.73
N ARG A 34 4.92 -12.62 4.71
CA ARG A 34 3.88 -11.62 4.47
C ARG A 34 3.40 -11.07 5.81
N PHE A 35 3.50 -9.75 6.00
CA PHE A 35 2.95 -9.10 7.18
C PHE A 35 1.44 -8.94 7.01
N LEU A 36 0.67 -9.24 8.06
CA LEU A 36 -0.75 -8.88 8.16
C LEU A 36 -0.84 -7.74 9.17
N LEU A 37 -1.02 -6.53 8.68
CA LEU A 37 -1.06 -5.34 9.53
C LEU A 37 -2.26 -5.39 10.49
N PRO A 38 -2.13 -4.90 11.73
CA PRO A 38 -3.24 -4.85 12.68
C PRO A 38 -4.50 -4.23 12.07
N GLY A 39 -5.66 -4.81 12.34
CA GLY A 39 -6.95 -4.33 11.82
C GLY A 39 -7.24 -4.61 10.35
N HIS A 40 -6.40 -5.42 9.66
CA HIS A 40 -6.55 -5.74 8.24
C HIS A 40 -6.95 -7.20 7.96
N GLY A 41 -7.06 -8.05 8.97
CA GLY A 41 -7.58 -9.41 8.82
C GLY A 41 -9.06 -9.43 8.42
N GLU A 42 -9.51 -10.51 7.78
CA GLU A 42 -10.91 -10.65 7.31
C GLU A 42 -11.94 -10.41 8.41
N ASN A 43 -11.67 -10.91 9.61
CA ASN A 43 -12.56 -10.81 10.78
C ASN A 43 -12.04 -9.85 11.83
N GLU A 44 -11.05 -9.03 11.52
CA GLU A 44 -10.52 -8.05 12.45
C GLU A 44 -11.33 -6.75 12.43
N ASN A 45 -11.43 -6.13 13.60
CA ASN A 45 -12.00 -4.80 13.70
C ASN A 45 -11.00 -3.78 13.11
N PRO A 46 -11.38 -3.02 12.06
CA PRO A 46 -10.50 -1.99 11.47
C PRO A 46 -10.01 -0.93 12.46
N ASN A 47 -10.69 -0.76 13.59
CA ASN A 47 -10.26 0.13 14.67
C ASN A 47 -9.02 -0.38 15.45
N ASN A 48 -8.63 -1.65 15.26
CA ASN A 48 -7.37 -2.18 15.81
C ASN A 48 -6.14 -1.65 15.05
N PHE A 49 -6.35 -1.11 13.85
CA PHE A 49 -5.31 -0.38 13.14
C PHE A 49 -5.06 0.95 13.83
N THR A 50 -3.92 1.05 14.52
CA THR A 50 -3.39 2.29 15.08
C THR A 50 -1.96 2.52 14.61
N MET A 51 -1.49 3.75 14.62
CA MET A 51 -0.10 4.07 14.28
C MET A 51 0.86 3.30 15.19
N GLU A 52 0.59 3.32 16.49
CA GLU A 52 1.40 2.69 17.51
C GLU A 52 1.46 1.16 17.31
N SER A 53 0.31 0.48 17.21
CA SER A 53 0.26 -0.97 17.02
C SER A 53 0.90 -1.41 15.70
N THR A 54 0.80 -0.57 14.65
CA THR A 54 1.37 -0.88 13.34
C THR A 54 2.90 -0.79 13.37
N ILE A 55 3.45 0.26 13.94
CA ILE A 55 4.91 0.42 14.06
C ILE A 55 5.49 -0.68 14.95
N GLU A 56 4.91 -0.92 16.13
CA GLU A 56 5.35 -2.01 17.01
C GLU A 56 5.31 -3.36 16.31
N TYR A 57 4.22 -3.64 15.57
CA TYR A 57 4.06 -4.91 14.85
C TYR A 57 5.16 -5.11 13.81
N ILE A 58 5.45 -4.12 12.95
CA ILE A 58 6.46 -4.29 11.89
C ILE A 58 7.86 -4.43 12.45
N GLU A 59 8.19 -3.75 13.55
CA GLU A 59 9.47 -3.87 14.27
C GLU A 59 9.64 -5.28 14.82
N VAL A 60 8.66 -5.77 15.57
CA VAL A 60 8.69 -7.11 16.17
C VAL A 60 8.78 -8.19 15.10
N GLU A 61 8.00 -8.09 14.02
CA GLU A 61 8.01 -9.08 12.95
C GLU A 61 9.30 -9.03 12.13
N PHE A 62 9.86 -7.84 11.88
CA PHE A 62 11.17 -7.70 11.25
C PHE A 62 12.25 -8.37 12.08
N ASP A 63 12.31 -8.10 13.36
CA ASP A 63 13.30 -8.70 14.29
C ASP A 63 13.22 -10.23 14.33
N LYS A 64 12.02 -10.81 14.28
CA LYS A 64 11.84 -12.27 14.20
C LYS A 64 12.50 -12.86 12.96
N VAL A 65 12.43 -12.17 11.82
CA VAL A 65 13.08 -12.59 10.57
C VAL A 65 14.58 -12.36 10.66
N ALA A 66 15.04 -11.19 11.13
CA ALA A 66 16.43 -10.80 11.22
C ALA A 66 17.28 -11.69 12.18
N LYS A 67 16.65 -12.28 13.20
CA LYS A 67 17.29 -13.27 14.07
C LYS A 67 17.68 -14.55 13.33
N LYS A 68 16.96 -14.91 12.25
CA LYS A 68 17.14 -16.18 11.54
C LYS A 68 17.85 -16.04 10.20
N TYR A 69 17.69 -14.88 9.54
CA TYR A 69 18.17 -14.64 8.19
C TYR A 69 19.08 -13.41 8.16
N LYS A 70 20.24 -13.55 7.51
CA LYS A 70 21.20 -12.44 7.35
C LYS A 70 21.04 -11.70 6.02
N HIS A 71 20.40 -12.34 5.04
CA HIS A 71 20.02 -11.71 3.80
C HIS A 71 18.50 -11.53 3.79
N ILE A 72 18.07 -10.28 3.82
CA ILE A 72 16.65 -9.90 3.85
C ILE A 72 16.41 -8.84 2.80
N ASP A 73 15.39 -9.06 1.97
CA ASP A 73 14.85 -8.06 1.06
C ASP A 73 13.44 -7.67 1.52
N VAL A 74 13.02 -6.44 1.19
CA VAL A 74 11.72 -5.93 1.62
C VAL A 74 10.96 -5.36 0.42
N ILE A 75 9.70 -5.78 0.26
CA ILE A 75 8.76 -5.17 -0.69
C ILE A 75 7.64 -4.51 0.10
N GLY A 76 7.39 -3.23 -0.14
CA GLY A 76 6.28 -2.50 0.45
C GLY A 76 5.34 -1.91 -0.60
N PHE A 77 4.03 -2.12 -0.43
CA PHE A 77 3.00 -1.59 -1.31
C PHE A 77 2.20 -0.49 -0.59
N SER A 78 2.05 0.69 -1.22
CA SER A 78 1.23 1.80 -0.71
C SER A 78 1.64 2.20 0.71
N LEU A 79 0.78 2.04 1.73
CA LEU A 79 1.14 2.22 3.14
C LEU A 79 2.31 1.32 3.53
N GLY A 80 2.33 0.07 3.03
CA GLY A 80 3.46 -0.85 3.24
C GLY A 80 4.77 -0.31 2.66
N GLY A 81 4.72 0.50 1.60
CA GLY A 81 5.87 1.25 1.07
C GLY A 81 6.40 2.27 2.08
N ALA A 82 5.52 3.06 2.68
CA ALA A 82 5.91 4.00 3.73
C ALA A 82 6.50 3.27 4.97
N LEU A 83 5.90 2.15 5.38
CA LEU A 83 6.42 1.31 6.46
C LEU A 83 7.78 0.68 6.11
N ALA A 84 7.97 0.26 4.85
CA ALA A 84 9.25 -0.27 4.38
C ALA A 84 10.36 0.80 4.38
N THR A 85 10.04 2.06 4.03
CA THR A 85 11.01 3.17 4.16
C THR A 85 11.33 3.48 5.63
N TYR A 86 10.37 3.37 6.53
CA TYR A 86 10.62 3.44 7.97
C TYR A 86 11.58 2.34 8.42
N LEU A 87 11.33 1.08 8.07
CA LEU A 87 12.23 -0.04 8.38
C LEU A 87 13.63 0.16 7.79
N SER A 88 13.77 0.73 6.58
CA SER A 88 15.07 1.00 5.95
C SER A 88 15.91 2.04 6.71
N HIS A 89 15.26 2.90 7.49
CA HIS A 89 15.94 3.85 8.37
C HIS A 89 16.33 3.22 9.70
N MET A 90 15.48 2.37 10.26
CA MET A 90 15.67 1.78 11.59
C MET A 90 16.55 0.53 11.57
N HIS A 91 16.55 -0.23 10.48
CA HIS A 91 17.22 -1.52 10.36
C HIS A 91 18.13 -1.60 9.13
N THR A 92 19.04 -2.57 9.14
CA THR A 92 19.87 -2.91 7.98
C THR A 92 19.32 -4.17 7.31
N PHE A 93 19.03 -4.08 6.02
CA PHE A 93 18.64 -5.19 5.16
C PHE A 93 19.17 -4.96 3.72
N ASN A 94 18.98 -5.91 2.81
CA ASN A 94 19.65 -5.87 1.52
C ASN A 94 18.95 -4.95 0.54
N LYS A 95 17.86 -5.36 -0.09
CA LYS A 95 17.17 -4.60 -1.14
C LYS A 95 15.81 -4.12 -0.71
N LEU A 96 15.40 -2.97 -1.25
CA LEU A 96 14.10 -2.34 -1.01
C LEU A 96 13.34 -2.19 -2.33
N VAL A 97 12.11 -2.71 -2.39
CA VAL A 97 11.19 -2.48 -3.49
C VAL A 97 9.97 -1.73 -2.97
N LEU A 98 9.68 -0.59 -3.57
CA LEU A 98 8.57 0.28 -3.23
C LEU A 98 7.56 0.31 -4.38
N LEU A 99 6.36 -0.17 -4.13
CA LEU A 99 5.26 -0.21 -5.09
C LEU A 99 4.23 0.86 -4.70
N ALA A 100 4.10 1.90 -5.50
CA ALA A 100 3.23 3.07 -5.25
C ALA A 100 3.32 3.56 -3.79
N PRO A 101 4.53 3.88 -3.26
CA PRO A 101 4.72 4.17 -1.85
C PRO A 101 3.94 5.42 -1.40
N ALA A 102 3.22 5.33 -0.28
CA ALA A 102 2.37 6.40 0.23
C ALA A 102 3.13 7.44 1.09
N ASN A 103 4.43 7.64 0.88
CA ASN A 103 5.26 8.50 1.70
C ASN A 103 4.91 9.99 1.60
N LYS A 104 4.57 10.48 0.42
CA LYS A 104 4.21 11.87 0.22
C LYS A 104 2.81 11.97 -0.36
N TYR A 105 1.93 12.62 0.32
CA TYR A 105 0.60 13.01 -0.15
C TYR A 105 -0.40 11.87 -0.35
N ILE A 106 -0.92 11.51 0.77
CA ILE A 106 -2.32 11.82 0.88
C ILE A 106 -2.32 13.26 1.40
N SER A 107 -2.58 14.25 0.53
CA SER A 107 -2.84 15.60 1.03
C SER A 107 -3.95 15.45 2.07
N PRO A 108 -3.69 15.68 3.36
CA PRO A 108 -4.73 15.51 4.36
C PRO A 108 -5.95 16.40 4.06
N PHE A 109 -5.75 17.45 3.28
CA PHE A 109 -6.82 18.38 2.88
C PHE A 109 -7.59 17.93 1.62
N THR A 110 -6.93 17.38 0.59
CA THR A 110 -7.65 16.90 -0.61
C THR A 110 -8.22 15.51 -0.40
N ALA A 111 -7.46 14.61 0.20
CA ALA A 111 -7.98 13.30 0.58
C ALA A 111 -9.03 13.40 1.70
N LEU A 112 -8.83 14.17 2.77
CA LEU A 112 -9.83 14.36 3.83
C LEU A 112 -11.07 15.12 3.34
N ARG A 113 -10.96 16.06 2.41
CA ARG A 113 -12.12 16.74 1.83
C ARG A 113 -12.90 15.78 0.92
N ARG A 114 -12.21 15.02 0.08
CA ARG A 114 -12.82 13.97 -0.76
C ARG A 114 -13.32 12.80 0.11
N ILE A 115 -12.54 12.36 1.09
CA ILE A 115 -12.92 11.30 2.04
C ILE A 115 -14.01 11.77 3.01
N LYS A 116 -14.06 13.03 3.46
CA LYS A 116 -15.18 13.55 4.26
C LYS A 116 -16.48 13.62 3.48
N LEU A 117 -16.42 14.04 2.22
CA LEU A 117 -17.58 13.98 1.31
C LEU A 117 -18.01 12.52 1.11
N PHE A 118 -17.08 11.64 0.86
CA PHE A 118 -17.24 10.22 0.68
C PHE A 118 -17.76 9.53 1.97
N ALA A 119 -17.17 9.76 3.12
CA ALA A 119 -17.58 9.16 4.38
C ALA A 119 -18.95 9.66 4.89
N ARG A 120 -19.28 10.93 4.66
CA ARG A 120 -20.61 11.47 4.97
C ARG A 120 -21.69 10.81 4.12
N GLN A 121 -21.39 10.53 2.87
CA GLN A 121 -22.28 9.84 1.95
C GLN A 121 -22.38 8.33 2.22
N ILE A 122 -21.31 7.70 2.75
CA ILE A 122 -21.27 6.26 3.09
C ILE A 122 -22.04 5.95 4.37
N LYS A 123 -21.94 6.80 5.38
CA LYS A 123 -22.68 6.59 6.65
C LYS A 123 -24.17 6.40 6.40
N ASP A 124 -24.68 7.08 5.38
CA ASP A 124 -26.08 6.97 4.99
C ASP A 124 -26.35 5.67 4.17
N LYS A 125 -25.31 5.05 3.58
CA LYS A 125 -25.42 3.87 2.70
C LYS A 125 -25.29 2.52 3.42
N ILE A 126 -24.42 2.41 4.42
CA ILE A 126 -24.13 1.13 5.14
C ILE A 126 -25.38 0.62 5.91
N MET A 127 -26.37 1.47 6.14
CA MET A 127 -27.54 1.16 6.96
C MET A 127 -28.73 0.57 6.18
N ILE A 128 -28.66 0.45 4.83
CA ILE A 128 -29.87 0.14 4.07
C ILE A 128 -29.61 -0.91 2.97
N GLU A 129 -30.34 -2.05 3.01
CA GLU A 129 -30.42 -2.99 1.89
C GLU A 129 -31.01 -2.30 0.65
N GLU A 130 -30.35 -2.45 -0.50
CA GLU A 130 -30.72 -1.77 -1.77
C GLU A 130 -32.17 -2.02 -2.21
N SER A 131 -32.73 -3.16 -1.83
CA SER A 131 -34.15 -3.53 -2.10
C SER A 131 -35.18 -2.71 -1.30
N LYS A 132 -34.76 -2.08 -0.20
CA LYS A 132 -35.62 -1.30 0.71
C LYS A 132 -35.52 0.20 0.49
N LEU A 133 -34.70 0.64 -0.48
CA LEU A 133 -34.44 2.05 -0.75
C LEU A 133 -35.64 2.73 -1.42
N THR A 134 -36.01 3.88 -0.89
CA THR A 134 -36.96 4.80 -1.53
C THR A 134 -36.36 5.40 -2.81
N LYS A 135 -37.19 6.00 -3.67
CA LYS A 135 -36.77 6.66 -4.92
C LYS A 135 -35.72 7.77 -4.67
N ILE A 136 -35.82 8.47 -3.51
CA ILE A 136 -34.91 9.55 -3.12
C ILE A 136 -33.56 8.97 -2.69
N GLU A 137 -33.56 7.88 -1.93
CA GLU A 137 -32.34 7.20 -1.48
C GLU A 137 -31.57 6.57 -2.64
N LYS A 138 -32.29 5.97 -3.64
CA LYS A 138 -31.67 5.49 -4.88
C LYS A 138 -30.96 6.62 -5.63
N LYS A 139 -31.59 7.80 -5.74
CA LYS A 139 -30.97 8.96 -6.37
C LYS A 139 -29.71 9.43 -5.62
N HIS A 140 -29.70 9.41 -4.28
CA HIS A 140 -28.50 9.71 -3.50
C HIS A 140 -27.41 8.67 -3.72
N LEU A 141 -27.78 7.38 -3.83
CA LEU A 141 -26.86 6.30 -4.13
C LEU A 141 -26.19 6.47 -5.49
N ASP A 142 -26.94 6.88 -6.51
CA ASP A 142 -26.43 7.15 -7.86
C ASP A 142 -25.43 8.33 -7.84
N VAL A 143 -25.74 9.40 -7.08
CA VAL A 143 -24.81 10.53 -6.91
C VAL A 143 -23.49 10.05 -6.25
N ILE A 144 -23.57 9.20 -5.24
CA ILE A 144 -22.40 8.64 -4.56
C ILE A 144 -21.57 7.82 -5.55
N ASN A 145 -22.20 6.89 -6.26
CA ASN A 145 -21.53 6.04 -7.23
C ASN A 145 -20.86 6.84 -8.35
N ASN A 146 -21.54 7.88 -8.84
CA ASN A 146 -20.98 8.78 -9.86
C ASN A 146 -19.79 9.58 -9.31
N THR A 147 -19.89 10.10 -8.07
CA THR A 147 -18.78 10.82 -7.43
C THR A 147 -17.55 9.93 -7.26
N ILE A 148 -17.74 8.65 -6.87
CA ILE A 148 -16.65 7.67 -6.77
C ILE A 148 -16.05 7.41 -8.15
N LYS A 149 -16.90 7.19 -9.16
CA LYS A 149 -16.47 6.96 -10.54
C LYS A 149 -15.71 8.15 -11.12
N GLU A 150 -16.17 9.38 -10.86
CA GLU A 150 -15.46 10.60 -11.25
C GLU A 150 -14.12 10.77 -10.52
N THR A 151 -14.04 10.29 -9.27
CA THR A 151 -12.81 10.37 -8.47
C THR A 151 -11.74 9.42 -9.00
N PHE A 152 -12.13 8.23 -9.47
CA PHE A 152 -11.21 7.18 -9.95
C PHE A 152 -11.51 6.82 -11.42
N HIS A 153 -11.67 7.82 -12.27
CA HIS A 153 -12.12 7.61 -13.66
C HIS A 153 -11.10 6.88 -14.54
N ARG A 154 -9.81 6.94 -14.22
CA ARG A 154 -8.74 6.30 -14.96
C ARG A 154 -8.29 4.97 -14.34
N ASP A 155 -8.58 4.74 -13.05
CA ASP A 155 -8.19 3.55 -12.31
C ASP A 155 -9.44 2.71 -11.95
N ALA A 156 -9.90 1.91 -12.92
CA ALA A 156 -11.08 1.06 -12.73
C ALA A 156 -10.89 0.01 -11.63
N GLN A 157 -9.67 -0.49 -11.43
CA GLN A 157 -9.35 -1.46 -10.38
C GLN A 157 -9.45 -0.81 -9.00
N MET A 158 -8.96 0.43 -8.87
CA MET A 158 -9.08 1.18 -7.63
C MET A 158 -10.54 1.55 -7.33
N PHE A 159 -11.33 1.89 -8.36
CA PHE A 159 -12.77 2.13 -8.19
C PHE A 159 -13.47 0.90 -7.61
N LYS A 160 -13.24 -0.27 -8.20
CA LYS A 160 -13.80 -1.54 -7.73
C LYS A 160 -13.36 -1.85 -6.30
N PHE A 161 -12.07 -1.75 -6.03
CA PHE A 161 -11.50 -1.97 -4.70
C PHE A 161 -12.08 -1.00 -3.65
N ALA A 162 -12.20 0.28 -3.97
CA ALA A 162 -12.78 1.27 -3.07
C ALA A 162 -14.23 0.92 -2.72
N LYS A 163 -15.03 0.53 -3.72
CA LYS A 163 -16.43 0.17 -3.55
C LYS A 163 -16.63 -1.09 -2.73
N ASP A 164 -15.89 -2.15 -3.07
CA ASP A 164 -16.19 -3.50 -2.58
C ASP A 164 -15.45 -3.81 -1.27
N GLU A 165 -14.25 -3.23 -1.04
CA GLU A 165 -13.40 -3.57 0.08
C GLU A 165 -13.16 -2.41 1.07
N ILE A 166 -12.92 -1.18 0.58
CA ILE A 166 -12.65 -0.05 1.50
C ILE A 166 -13.92 0.40 2.20
N LEU A 167 -14.98 0.63 1.44
CA LEU A 167 -16.22 1.19 1.95
C LEU A 167 -16.84 0.42 3.12
N PRO A 168 -16.91 -0.92 3.08
CA PRO A 168 -17.49 -1.70 4.16
C PRO A 168 -16.65 -1.68 5.45
N LYS A 169 -15.32 -1.49 5.33
CA LYS A 169 -14.37 -1.57 6.45
C LYS A 169 -13.89 -0.19 6.94
N TYR A 170 -14.25 0.89 6.23
CA TYR A 170 -13.78 2.24 6.55
C TYR A 170 -14.28 2.74 7.91
N THR A 171 -13.36 3.29 8.71
CA THR A 171 -13.70 4.07 9.92
C THR A 171 -12.90 5.37 9.93
N HIS A 172 -13.47 6.44 10.53
CA HIS A 172 -12.73 7.70 10.72
C HIS A 172 -11.47 7.50 11.55
N ARG A 173 -11.52 6.59 12.51
CA ARG A 173 -10.39 6.25 13.37
C ARG A 173 -9.26 5.61 12.57
N SER A 174 -9.56 4.62 11.72
CA SER A 174 -8.53 3.96 10.90
C SER A 174 -7.86 4.94 9.93
N MET A 175 -8.62 5.87 9.33
CA MET A 175 -8.06 6.92 8.49
C MET A 175 -7.18 7.90 9.27
N TYR A 176 -7.59 8.31 10.45
CA TYR A 176 -6.76 9.16 11.32
C TYR A 176 -5.41 8.51 11.62
N HIS A 177 -5.42 7.23 11.98
CA HIS A 177 -4.20 6.49 12.26
C HIS A 177 -3.35 6.23 10.99
N PHE A 178 -3.99 6.03 9.83
CA PHE A 178 -3.29 5.95 8.56
C PHE A 178 -2.45 7.22 8.29
N VAL A 179 -3.06 8.40 8.41
CA VAL A 179 -2.35 9.68 8.23
C VAL A 179 -1.21 9.83 9.24
N ARG A 180 -1.42 9.44 10.50
CA ARG A 180 -0.37 9.47 11.53
C ARG A 180 0.77 8.51 11.22
N THR A 181 0.47 7.31 10.73
CA THR A 181 1.48 6.32 10.34
C THR A 181 2.35 6.85 9.20
N VAL A 182 1.75 7.38 8.14
CA VAL A 182 2.50 8.00 7.04
C VAL A 182 3.34 9.18 7.54
N HIS A 183 2.78 10.01 8.43
CA HIS A 183 3.52 11.14 8.99
C HIS A 183 4.76 10.72 9.78
N ILE A 184 4.66 9.70 10.64
CA ILE A 184 5.81 9.23 11.42
C ILE A 184 6.87 8.60 10.50
N CYS A 185 6.45 7.81 9.49
CA CYS A 185 7.38 7.26 8.50
C CYS A 185 8.16 8.38 7.79
N ASN A 186 7.50 9.44 7.36
CA ASN A 186 8.15 10.58 6.70
C ASN A 186 9.04 11.39 7.63
N LYS A 187 8.62 11.59 8.88
CA LYS A 187 9.42 12.32 9.89
C LYS A 187 10.71 11.57 10.21
N THR A 188 10.64 10.23 10.26
CA THR A 188 11.78 9.38 10.56
C THR A 188 12.70 9.25 9.34
N LEU A 189 12.14 9.22 8.13
CA LEU A 189 12.88 9.01 6.89
C LEU A 189 13.76 10.20 6.55
N THR A 190 15.06 10.06 6.73
CA THR A 190 16.07 11.05 6.28
C THR A 190 16.72 10.62 4.98
N LYS A 191 17.14 9.35 4.89
CA LYS A 191 17.86 8.76 3.75
C LYS A 191 17.51 7.29 3.61
N ILE A 192 17.39 6.81 2.38
CA ILE A 192 17.32 5.39 2.03
C ILE A 192 18.70 4.95 1.54
N LYS A 193 19.33 4.03 2.26
CA LYS A 193 20.69 3.56 1.97
C LYS A 193 20.71 2.25 1.17
N ASN A 194 19.59 1.54 1.13
CA ASN A 194 19.45 0.27 0.41
C ASN A 194 19.50 0.48 -1.10
N PRO A 195 20.00 -0.46 -1.90
CA PRO A 195 19.60 -0.60 -3.29
C PRO A 195 18.08 -0.57 -3.39
N THR A 196 17.52 0.30 -4.22
CA THR A 196 16.07 0.59 -4.19
C THR A 196 15.45 0.64 -5.57
N LEU A 197 14.42 -0.19 -5.79
CA LEU A 197 13.51 -0.09 -6.92
C LEU A 197 12.22 0.57 -6.46
N ILE A 198 11.82 1.63 -7.16
CA ILE A 198 10.53 2.30 -6.95
C ILE A 198 9.71 2.15 -8.21
N ILE A 199 8.49 1.64 -8.10
CA ILE A 199 7.56 1.51 -9.22
C ILE A 199 6.30 2.31 -8.93
N TRP A 200 5.90 3.11 -9.91
CA TRP A 200 4.66 3.89 -9.83
C TRP A 200 3.82 3.67 -11.10
N GLY A 201 2.51 3.51 -10.92
CA GLY A 201 1.57 3.33 -12.01
C GLY A 201 1.06 4.66 -12.55
N TYR A 202 1.10 4.87 -13.86
CA TYR A 202 0.64 6.11 -14.48
C TYR A 202 -0.85 6.39 -14.26
N LEU A 203 -1.65 5.33 -14.11
CA LEU A 203 -3.09 5.42 -13.84
C LEU A 203 -3.41 5.57 -12.33
N ASP A 204 -2.41 5.60 -11.46
CA ASP A 204 -2.61 5.73 -10.01
C ASP A 204 -3.20 7.11 -9.64
N GLU A 205 -4.44 7.10 -9.18
CA GLU A 205 -5.17 8.30 -8.72
C GLU A 205 -5.21 8.42 -7.18
N VAL A 206 -4.57 7.49 -6.47
CA VAL A 206 -4.49 7.46 -4.99
C VAL A 206 -3.22 8.10 -4.50
N VAL A 207 -2.09 7.58 -4.97
CA VAL A 207 -0.76 8.07 -4.63
C VAL A 207 -0.17 8.84 -5.81
N PRO A 208 0.11 10.13 -5.66
CA PRO A 208 0.64 10.92 -6.76
C PRO A 208 2.09 10.52 -7.08
N LYS A 209 2.49 10.69 -8.36
CA LYS A 209 3.88 10.48 -8.82
C LYS A 209 4.91 11.16 -7.94
N SER A 210 4.58 12.33 -7.36
CA SER A 210 5.48 13.07 -6.48
C SER A 210 5.86 12.31 -5.20
N ALA A 211 5.10 11.30 -4.79
CA ALA A 211 5.48 10.43 -3.68
C ALA A 211 6.64 9.50 -4.07
N ALA A 212 6.54 8.85 -5.23
CA ALA A 212 7.63 8.02 -5.76
C ALA A 212 8.92 8.83 -6.02
N VAL A 213 8.78 10.05 -6.56
CA VAL A 213 9.90 10.99 -6.74
C VAL A 213 10.52 11.38 -5.40
N TYR A 214 9.71 11.65 -4.38
CA TYR A 214 10.17 11.99 -3.03
C TYR A 214 11.05 10.90 -2.43
N ASP A 215 10.67 9.63 -2.58
CA ASP A 215 11.49 8.52 -2.10
C ASP A 215 12.75 8.34 -2.94
N TYR A 216 12.66 8.48 -4.26
CA TYR A 216 13.81 8.40 -5.16
C TYR A 216 14.88 9.45 -4.83
N GLU A 217 14.47 10.68 -4.55
CA GLU A 217 15.38 11.76 -4.13
C GLU A 217 16.11 11.46 -2.82
N ARG A 218 15.49 10.68 -1.92
CA ARG A 218 16.08 10.26 -0.64
C ARG A 218 16.96 9.04 -0.72
N CYS A 219 16.90 8.29 -1.82
CA CYS A 219 17.81 7.17 -2.04
C CYS A 219 19.22 7.70 -2.28
N THR A 220 20.14 7.36 -1.37
CA THR A 220 21.56 7.72 -1.45
C THR A 220 22.40 6.61 -2.07
N ASN A 221 21.86 5.39 -2.18
CA ASN A 221 22.53 4.29 -2.87
C ASN A 221 22.55 4.57 -4.38
N PRO A 222 23.70 4.38 -5.08
CA PRO A 222 23.78 4.55 -6.54
C PRO A 222 22.90 3.55 -7.31
N ASN A 223 22.71 2.34 -6.78
CA ASN A 223 21.77 1.36 -7.32
C ASN A 223 20.34 1.70 -6.92
N LYS A 224 19.79 2.73 -7.56
CA LYS A 224 18.38 3.15 -7.40
C LYS A 224 17.71 3.31 -8.74
N LYS A 225 16.47 2.88 -8.84
CA LYS A 225 15.68 2.97 -10.07
C LYS A 225 14.26 3.44 -9.77
N LEU A 226 13.74 4.38 -10.57
CA LEU A 226 12.34 4.76 -10.60
C LEU A 226 11.75 4.32 -11.94
N VAL A 227 10.71 3.48 -11.88
CA VAL A 227 9.98 2.97 -13.05
C VAL A 227 8.56 3.50 -13.01
N ILE A 228 8.07 3.96 -14.17
CA ILE A 228 6.68 4.38 -14.36
C ILE A 228 6.05 3.41 -15.36
N LEU A 229 4.99 2.72 -14.95
CA LEU A 229 4.27 1.77 -15.78
C LEU A 229 2.96 2.40 -16.29
N GLU A 230 2.81 2.51 -17.61
CA GLU A 230 1.73 3.30 -18.22
C GLU A 230 0.33 2.71 -17.99
N ASN A 231 0.20 1.39 -18.01
CA ASN A 231 -1.09 0.70 -17.92
C ASN A 231 -1.40 0.12 -16.52
N ILE A 232 -0.74 0.64 -15.49
CA ILE A 232 -0.88 0.20 -14.11
C ILE A 232 -1.51 1.31 -13.27
N GLY A 233 -2.57 0.95 -12.51
CA GLY A 233 -3.18 1.78 -11.49
C GLY A 233 -2.60 1.56 -10.10
N HIS A 234 -3.29 2.06 -9.06
CA HIS A 234 -2.83 1.91 -7.67
C HIS A 234 -2.75 0.45 -7.23
N MET A 235 -3.75 -0.36 -7.55
CA MET A 235 -3.80 -1.79 -7.19
C MET A 235 -2.93 -2.62 -8.15
N MET A 236 -1.61 -2.44 -8.06
CA MET A 236 -0.61 -2.86 -9.04
C MET A 236 -0.73 -4.33 -9.45
N PHE A 237 -0.84 -5.27 -8.48
CA PHE A 237 -0.95 -6.69 -8.76
C PHE A 237 -2.37 -7.17 -9.11
N ARG A 238 -3.36 -6.27 -9.08
CA ARG A 238 -4.73 -6.55 -9.55
C ARG A 238 -4.98 -6.00 -10.96
N SER A 239 -4.00 -5.32 -11.55
CA SER A 239 -4.06 -4.83 -12.92
C SER A 239 -3.99 -5.99 -13.91
N GLU A 240 -4.55 -5.81 -15.11
CA GLU A 240 -4.56 -6.85 -16.16
C GLU A 240 -3.16 -7.18 -16.68
N ASN A 241 -2.24 -6.21 -16.66
CA ASN A 241 -0.88 -6.34 -17.20
C ASN A 241 0.18 -6.35 -16.08
N THR A 242 0.15 -7.39 -15.24
CA THR A 242 1.07 -7.53 -14.11
C THR A 242 2.44 -8.13 -14.47
N GLU A 243 2.60 -8.69 -15.67
CA GLU A 243 3.83 -9.39 -16.05
C GLU A 243 5.03 -8.44 -16.13
N GLU A 244 4.85 -7.26 -16.70
CA GLU A 244 5.90 -6.24 -16.75
C GLU A 244 6.33 -5.80 -15.34
N LEU A 245 5.36 -5.56 -14.46
CA LEU A 245 5.60 -5.26 -13.04
C LEU A 245 6.44 -6.36 -12.38
N LYS A 246 6.03 -7.62 -12.54
CA LYS A 246 6.75 -8.77 -11.98
C LYS A 246 8.19 -8.86 -12.51
N GLN A 247 8.38 -8.68 -13.80
CA GLN A 247 9.73 -8.69 -14.40
C GLN A 247 10.65 -7.63 -13.80
N TYR A 248 10.18 -6.38 -13.63
CA TYR A 248 10.99 -5.34 -12.99
C TYR A 248 11.36 -5.71 -11.56
N VAL A 249 10.42 -6.21 -10.79
CA VAL A 249 10.65 -6.61 -9.39
C VAL A 249 11.64 -7.78 -9.33
N LEU A 250 11.41 -8.85 -10.10
CA LEU A 250 12.23 -10.05 -10.04
C LEU A 250 13.65 -9.81 -10.57
N ASN A 251 13.79 -9.09 -11.68
CA ASN A 251 15.11 -8.73 -12.20
C ASN A 251 15.91 -7.92 -11.17
N PHE A 252 15.29 -6.94 -10.53
CA PHE A 252 15.97 -6.16 -9.49
C PHE A 252 16.37 -7.02 -8.28
N LEU A 253 15.54 -7.99 -7.88
CA LEU A 253 15.87 -8.89 -6.77
C LEU A 253 16.97 -9.89 -7.15
N ASP A 254 17.04 -10.31 -8.42
CA ASP A 254 18.03 -11.26 -8.95
C ASP A 254 19.39 -10.61 -9.27
N ASP A 255 19.44 -9.28 -9.54
CA ASP A 255 20.70 -8.57 -9.79
C ASP A 255 21.64 -8.73 -8.59
N ASN A 256 22.66 -9.55 -8.78
CA ASN A 256 23.76 -9.68 -7.82
C ASN A 256 24.76 -8.54 -8.10
N GLU A 257 24.89 -7.61 -7.18
CA GLU A 257 26.02 -6.67 -7.15
C GLU A 257 27.30 -7.36 -6.74
#